data_91e910b0e4a48ac7f91b6761fc31ba08
#
_entry.id   91e910b0e4a48ac7f91b6761fc31ba08
#
_cell.length_a   1.000
_cell.length_b   1.000
_cell.length_c   1.000
_cell.angle_alpha   90.00
_cell.angle_beta   90.00
_cell.angle_gamma   90.00
#
_symmetry.space_group_name_H-M   'P 1'
#
loop_
_entity.id
_entity.type
_entity.pdbx_description
1 polymer ?
#
loop_
_entity_poly.entity_id
_entity_poly.type
_entity_poly.pdbx_seq_one_letter_code
_entity_poly.pdbx_strand_id
1 'polypeptide(L)'
;MFQQIEQLLAQFRPCFSRKAAFGWFVTVIAGFMLRGDHLGVTSVIRDLSLSPGCYELLIHFFHSDAWDPDVIRKTWWKLLAERAPVYRVKKRCILIGDGVKQSKEAFHMAGVKKLLQESENSSKPRYIFGHMFGAVGILIGRKGGKFCAPLQMNIQDGLRAVSSWMAPVFL
;
A
#
# COMPACT_ATOMS: atom_id res chain seq x y z
N MET A 1 -17.95 10.89 -10.48
CA MET A 1 -16.63 10.33 -10.09
C MET A 1 -16.14 10.91 -8.76
N PHE A 2 -15.94 12.22 -8.60
CA PHE A 2 -15.43 12.80 -7.34
C PHE A 2 -16.29 12.48 -6.12
N GLN A 3 -17.62 12.56 -6.21
CA GLN A 3 -18.53 12.20 -5.11
C GLN A 3 -18.35 10.74 -4.65
N GLN A 4 -18.08 9.81 -5.57
CA GLN A 4 -17.86 8.41 -5.24
C GLN A 4 -16.53 8.22 -4.48
N ILE A 5 -15.48 8.94 -4.89
CA ILE A 5 -14.20 8.94 -4.19
C ILE A 5 -14.35 9.51 -2.79
N GLU A 6 -15.03 10.64 -2.66
CA GLU A 6 -15.33 11.27 -1.38
C GLU A 6 -16.10 10.34 -0.45
N GLN A 7 -17.18 9.72 -0.95
CA GLN A 7 -17.98 8.75 -0.19
C GLN A 7 -17.16 7.52 0.24
N LEU A 8 -16.23 7.07 -0.61
CA LEU A 8 -15.32 5.97 -0.26
C LEU A 8 -14.35 6.39 0.82
N LEU A 9 -13.69 7.52 0.68
CA LEU A 9 -12.74 8.04 1.65
C LEU A 9 -13.40 8.35 3.00
N ALA A 10 -14.63 8.84 3.01
CA ALA A 10 -15.39 9.12 4.23
C ALA A 10 -15.58 7.87 5.12
N GLN A 11 -15.58 6.66 4.53
CA GLN A 11 -15.64 5.41 5.31
C GLN A 11 -14.42 5.20 6.21
N PHE A 12 -13.29 5.80 5.86
CA PHE A 12 -12.06 5.73 6.66
C PHE A 12 -12.00 6.77 7.78
N ARG A 13 -12.92 7.74 7.82
CA ARG A 13 -12.91 8.79 8.85
C ARG A 13 -12.84 8.24 10.29
N PRO A 14 -13.57 7.16 10.65
CA PRO A 14 -13.50 6.57 11.99
C PRO A 14 -12.15 5.94 12.36
N CYS A 15 -11.28 5.66 11.37
CA CYS A 15 -9.94 5.13 11.61
C CYS A 15 -8.97 6.17 12.18
N PHE A 16 -9.39 7.44 12.28
CA PHE A 16 -8.55 8.56 12.71
C PHE A 16 -9.15 9.24 13.93
N SER A 17 -8.36 9.38 14.98
CA SER A 17 -8.76 10.07 16.21
C SER A 17 -8.90 11.59 16.02
N ARG A 18 -8.17 12.17 15.04
CA ARG A 18 -8.15 13.62 14.77
C ARG A 18 -8.61 13.93 13.35
N LYS A 19 -9.40 15.00 13.20
CA LYS A 19 -9.84 15.50 11.88
C LYS A 19 -8.66 15.88 10.98
N ALA A 20 -7.62 16.49 11.55
CA ALA A 20 -6.43 16.90 10.81
C ALA A 20 -5.68 15.67 10.23
N ALA A 21 -5.54 14.59 10.99
CA ALA A 21 -4.91 13.35 10.50
C ALA A 21 -5.72 12.72 9.36
N PHE A 22 -7.04 12.71 9.45
CA PHE A 22 -7.89 12.29 8.34
C PHE A 22 -7.73 13.20 7.12
N GLY A 23 -7.60 14.52 7.31
CA GLY A 23 -7.32 15.45 6.22
C GLY A 23 -6.00 15.11 5.50
N TRP A 24 -4.94 14.82 6.25
CA TRP A 24 -3.66 14.40 5.66
C TRP A 24 -3.75 13.05 4.95
N PHE A 25 -4.50 12.09 5.47
CA PHE A 25 -4.79 10.83 4.77
C PHE A 25 -5.42 11.08 3.41
N VAL A 26 -6.45 11.91 3.34
CA VAL A 26 -7.12 12.28 2.07
C VAL A 26 -6.13 12.97 1.12
N THR A 27 -5.30 13.88 1.63
CA THR A 27 -4.25 14.55 0.85
C THR A 27 -3.24 13.57 0.27
N VAL A 28 -2.78 12.59 1.06
CA VAL A 28 -1.84 11.55 0.60
C VAL A 28 -2.47 10.68 -0.49
N ILE A 29 -3.72 10.27 -0.32
CA ILE A 29 -4.44 9.50 -1.35
C ILE A 29 -4.60 10.31 -2.63
N ALA A 30 -4.99 11.58 -2.53
CA ALA A 30 -5.09 12.47 -3.70
C ALA A 30 -3.73 12.62 -4.41
N GLY A 31 -2.64 12.80 -3.66
CA GLY A 31 -1.29 12.85 -4.21
C GLY A 31 -0.90 11.55 -4.93
N PHE A 32 -1.24 10.39 -4.36
CA PHE A 32 -0.99 9.10 -5.02
C PHE A 32 -1.82 8.89 -6.29
N MET A 33 -3.01 9.46 -6.37
CA MET A 33 -3.84 9.37 -7.57
C MET A 33 -3.34 10.28 -8.72
N LEU A 34 -2.67 11.37 -8.40
CA LEU A 34 -2.23 12.37 -9.38
C LEU A 34 -0.76 12.23 -9.78
N ARG A 35 0.06 11.56 -8.97
CA ARG A 35 1.49 11.49 -9.22
C ARG A 35 1.83 10.65 -10.46
N GLY A 36 2.83 11.13 -11.22
CA GLY A 36 3.39 10.46 -12.38
C GLY A 36 4.76 9.79 -12.15
N ASP A 37 5.30 9.83 -10.92
CA ASP A 37 6.61 9.30 -10.58
C ASP A 37 6.58 8.28 -9.42
N HIS A 38 7.74 7.72 -9.08
CA HIS A 38 7.88 6.69 -8.02
C HIS A 38 8.42 7.24 -6.70
N LEU A 39 8.49 8.55 -6.55
CA LEU A 39 9.09 9.19 -5.39
C LEU A 39 8.07 9.32 -4.23
N GLY A 40 8.59 9.62 -3.04
CA GLY A 40 7.84 9.57 -1.80
C GLY A 40 7.04 10.85 -1.46
N VAL A 41 7.13 11.28 -0.21
CA VAL A 41 6.36 12.42 0.36
C VAL A 41 6.54 13.72 -0.42
N THR A 42 7.75 13.99 -0.91
CA THR A 42 8.07 15.17 -1.72
C THR A 42 7.27 15.25 -3.01
N SER A 43 6.95 14.10 -3.63
CA SER A 43 6.10 14.06 -4.82
C SER A 43 4.69 14.52 -4.51
N VAL A 44 4.10 14.10 -3.39
CA VAL A 44 2.78 14.53 -2.96
C VAL A 44 2.73 16.05 -2.82
N ILE A 45 3.76 16.65 -2.21
CA ILE A 45 3.83 18.10 -2.03
C ILE A 45 3.91 18.82 -3.37
N ARG A 46 4.79 18.37 -4.26
CA ARG A 46 4.98 18.95 -5.59
C ARG A 46 3.74 18.82 -6.45
N ASP A 47 3.20 17.62 -6.56
CA ASP A 47 2.14 17.30 -7.51
C ASP A 47 0.78 17.90 -7.10
N LEU A 48 0.58 18.13 -5.79
CA LEU A 48 -0.56 18.87 -5.25
C LEU A 48 -0.29 20.37 -5.06
N SER A 49 0.89 20.88 -5.46
CA SER A 49 1.30 22.27 -5.31
C SER A 49 1.14 22.79 -3.86
N LEU A 50 1.45 21.94 -2.89
CA LEU A 50 1.38 22.30 -1.48
C LEU A 50 2.57 23.19 -1.09
N SER A 51 2.42 23.97 -0.02
CA SER A 51 3.53 24.74 0.50
C SER A 51 4.66 23.84 1.01
N PRO A 52 5.94 24.21 0.88
CA PRO A 52 7.08 23.40 1.34
C PRO A 52 6.99 23.00 2.82
N GLY A 53 6.41 23.86 3.67
CA GLY A 53 6.18 23.57 5.10
C GLY A 53 5.25 22.38 5.35
N CYS A 54 4.50 21.93 4.35
CA CYS A 54 3.67 20.73 4.46
C CYS A 54 4.52 19.45 4.54
N TYR A 55 5.81 19.48 4.20
CA TYR A 55 6.70 18.33 4.31
C TYR A 55 6.77 17.82 5.75
N GLU A 56 7.07 18.69 6.70
CA GLU A 56 7.16 18.33 8.13
C GLU A 56 5.81 17.82 8.66
N LEU A 57 4.70 18.43 8.23
CA LEU A 57 3.37 18.00 8.62
C LEU A 57 3.03 16.59 8.09
N LEU A 58 3.44 16.27 6.87
CA LEU A 58 3.28 14.93 6.29
C LEU A 58 4.17 13.89 6.98
N ILE A 59 5.41 14.23 7.29
CA ILE A 59 6.29 13.35 8.07
C ILE A 59 5.69 13.09 9.45
N HIS A 60 5.22 14.15 10.13
CA HIS A 60 4.54 14.00 11.42
C HIS A 60 3.27 13.13 11.30
N PHE A 61 2.50 13.26 10.23
CA PHE A 61 1.32 12.41 9.98
C PHE A 61 1.71 10.93 9.95
N PHE A 62 2.78 10.56 9.23
CA PHE A 62 3.23 9.16 9.13
C PHE A 62 3.75 8.59 10.44
N HIS A 63 4.25 9.42 11.36
CA HIS A 63 4.72 9.01 12.68
C HIS A 63 3.68 9.17 13.80
N SER A 64 2.47 9.62 13.46
CA SER A 64 1.43 9.95 14.44
C SER A 64 0.64 8.73 14.88
N ASP A 65 0.38 8.61 16.18
CA ASP A 65 -0.55 7.63 16.77
C ASP A 65 -2.03 7.99 16.55
N ALA A 66 -2.32 8.99 15.70
CA ALA A 66 -3.70 9.40 15.41
C ALA A 66 -4.45 8.40 14.51
N TRP A 67 -3.78 7.39 14.02
CA TRP A 67 -4.32 6.33 13.17
C TRP A 67 -3.50 5.03 13.32
N ASP A 68 -4.14 3.90 12.99
CA ASP A 68 -3.55 2.58 13.04
C ASP A 68 -3.68 1.91 11.67
N PRO A 69 -2.56 1.44 11.05
CA PRO A 69 -2.57 0.74 9.77
C PRO A 69 -3.51 -0.48 9.76
N ASP A 70 -3.61 -1.21 10.87
CA ASP A 70 -4.46 -2.40 10.97
C ASP A 70 -5.94 -2.05 10.95
N VAL A 71 -6.33 -0.95 11.58
CA VAL A 71 -7.71 -0.44 11.55
C VAL A 71 -8.08 0.02 10.14
N ILE A 72 -7.17 0.74 9.46
CA ILE A 72 -7.35 1.14 8.05
C ILE A 72 -7.49 -0.10 7.16
N ARG A 73 -6.62 -1.09 7.33
CA ARG A 73 -6.63 -2.33 6.55
C ARG A 73 -7.94 -3.12 6.73
N LYS A 74 -8.42 -3.28 7.97
CA LYS A 74 -9.69 -3.93 8.27
C LYS A 74 -10.87 -3.20 7.63
N THR A 75 -10.87 -1.87 7.68
CA THR A 75 -11.88 -1.04 7.01
C THR A 75 -11.84 -1.24 5.50
N TRP A 76 -10.65 -1.29 4.90
CA TRP A 76 -10.47 -1.60 3.49
C TRP A 76 -11.02 -2.98 3.12
N TRP A 77 -10.72 -4.02 3.90
CA TRP A 77 -11.24 -5.36 3.66
C TRP A 77 -12.77 -5.42 3.72
N LYS A 78 -13.37 -4.73 4.70
CA LYS A 78 -14.82 -4.59 4.80
C LYS A 78 -15.41 -3.95 3.54
N LEU A 79 -14.83 -2.84 3.08
CA LEU A 79 -15.27 -2.16 1.86
C LEU A 79 -15.14 -3.04 0.62
N LEU A 80 -14.06 -3.80 0.48
CA LEU A 80 -13.90 -4.76 -0.60
C LEU A 80 -14.98 -5.86 -0.55
N ALA A 81 -15.24 -6.42 0.62
CA ALA A 81 -16.24 -7.47 0.80
C ALA A 81 -17.66 -6.98 0.45
N GLU A 82 -17.99 -5.73 0.81
CA GLU A 82 -19.32 -5.17 0.62
C GLU A 82 -19.57 -4.62 -0.79
N ARG A 83 -18.56 -4.07 -1.43
CA ARG A 83 -18.72 -3.26 -2.66
C ARG A 83 -18.01 -3.80 -3.89
N ALA A 84 -16.93 -4.58 -3.72
CA ALA A 84 -16.16 -5.05 -4.84
C ALA A 84 -16.80 -6.29 -5.50
N PRO A 85 -16.83 -6.35 -6.84
CA PRO A 85 -17.25 -7.55 -7.56
C PRO A 85 -16.15 -8.61 -7.47
N VAL A 86 -16.06 -9.32 -6.33
CA VAL A 86 -15.06 -10.35 -6.11
C VAL A 86 -15.24 -11.48 -7.12
N TYR A 87 -14.18 -11.74 -7.89
CA TYR A 87 -14.18 -12.80 -8.89
C TYR A 87 -14.07 -14.17 -8.21
N ARG A 88 -14.95 -15.09 -8.60
CA ARG A 88 -15.02 -16.42 -8.01
C ARG A 88 -14.99 -17.52 -9.06
N VAL A 89 -14.25 -18.57 -8.77
CA VAL A 89 -14.25 -19.82 -9.54
C VAL A 89 -14.74 -20.94 -8.62
N LYS A 90 -15.78 -21.65 -9.03
CA LYS A 90 -16.41 -22.71 -8.21
C LYS A 90 -16.72 -22.22 -6.78
N LYS A 91 -17.28 -21.02 -6.66
CA LYS A 91 -17.61 -20.33 -5.39
C LYS A 91 -16.41 -19.91 -4.51
N ARG A 92 -15.16 -20.14 -4.94
CA ARG A 92 -13.95 -19.73 -4.22
C ARG A 92 -13.41 -18.43 -4.79
N CYS A 93 -12.97 -17.50 -3.94
CA CYS A 93 -12.23 -16.32 -4.37
C CYS A 93 -10.82 -16.71 -4.81
N ILE A 94 -10.23 -15.90 -5.67
CA ILE A 94 -8.85 -16.08 -6.13
C ILE A 94 -7.98 -15.06 -5.41
N LEU A 95 -6.98 -15.56 -4.68
CA LEU A 95 -5.92 -14.76 -4.10
C LEU A 95 -4.70 -14.80 -5.02
N ILE A 96 -4.01 -13.68 -5.12
CA ILE A 96 -2.79 -13.52 -5.92
C ILE A 96 -1.71 -13.06 -4.95
N GLY A 97 -0.62 -13.81 -4.88
CA GLY A 97 0.58 -13.43 -4.12
C GLY A 97 1.71 -13.04 -5.07
N ASP A 98 2.41 -11.96 -4.74
CA ASP A 98 3.59 -11.51 -5.50
C ASP A 98 4.63 -10.88 -4.58
N GLY A 99 5.88 -10.87 -5.06
CA GLY A 99 7.02 -10.26 -4.37
C GLY A 99 7.62 -9.13 -5.19
N VAL A 100 7.75 -7.94 -4.58
CA VAL A 100 8.34 -6.76 -5.23
C VAL A 100 9.65 -6.39 -4.53
N LYS A 101 10.70 -6.21 -5.32
CA LYS A 101 12.01 -5.74 -4.86
C LYS A 101 12.13 -4.24 -5.12
N GLN A 102 12.34 -3.45 -4.08
CA GLN A 102 12.53 -2.02 -4.17
C GLN A 102 13.97 -1.66 -3.78
N SER A 103 14.75 -1.17 -4.73
CA SER A 103 16.12 -0.72 -4.48
C SER A 103 16.17 0.46 -3.52
N LYS A 104 17.22 0.51 -2.70
CA LYS A 104 17.53 1.59 -1.78
C LYS A 104 19.01 1.91 -1.88
N GLU A 105 19.35 3.18 -1.81
CA GLU A 105 20.77 3.63 -1.78
C GLU A 105 21.41 3.44 -0.40
N ALA A 106 20.58 3.40 0.67
CA ALA A 106 21.05 3.22 2.04
C ALA A 106 21.32 1.73 2.35
N PHE A 107 22.56 1.40 2.72
CA PHE A 107 22.97 0.03 3.05
C PHE A 107 22.63 -0.39 4.49
N HIS A 108 22.46 0.57 5.39
CA HIS A 108 22.27 0.35 6.84
C HIS A 108 20.85 0.66 7.33
N MET A 109 19.87 0.75 6.43
CA MET A 109 18.46 0.93 6.81
C MET A 109 17.87 -0.39 7.29
N ALA A 110 17.02 -0.36 8.32
CA ALA A 110 16.32 -1.55 8.81
C ALA A 110 15.57 -2.28 7.68
N GLY A 111 15.73 -3.61 7.61
CA GLY A 111 15.08 -4.45 6.60
C GLY A 111 15.70 -4.39 5.20
N VAL A 112 16.77 -3.60 4.98
CA VAL A 112 17.50 -3.59 3.70
C VAL A 112 18.38 -4.83 3.62
N LYS A 113 18.33 -5.51 2.48
CA LYS A 113 19.10 -6.73 2.18
C LYS A 113 19.74 -6.66 0.81
N LYS A 114 20.78 -7.46 0.61
CA LYS A 114 21.31 -7.75 -0.72
C LYS A 114 20.38 -8.73 -1.41
N LEU A 115 19.74 -8.29 -2.48
CA LEU A 115 18.76 -9.05 -3.24
C LEU A 115 19.28 -9.37 -4.62
N LEU A 116 19.10 -10.62 -5.05
CA LEU A 116 19.36 -11.02 -6.43
C LEU A 116 18.30 -10.38 -7.33
N GLN A 117 18.74 -9.68 -8.36
CA GLN A 117 17.85 -9.12 -9.37
C GLN A 117 17.74 -10.11 -10.54
N GLU A 118 16.62 -10.78 -10.63
CA GLU A 118 16.28 -11.68 -11.74
C GLU A 118 15.84 -10.82 -12.95
N SER A 119 16.80 -10.18 -13.60
CA SER A 119 16.54 -9.39 -14.80
C SER A 119 17.30 -10.01 -15.95
N GLU A 120 16.63 -10.30 -17.04
CA GLU A 120 17.24 -10.70 -18.30
C GLU A 120 18.05 -9.56 -18.95
N ASN A 121 17.89 -8.34 -18.46
CA ASN A 121 18.63 -7.19 -18.97
C ASN A 121 20.03 -7.14 -18.36
N SER A 122 21.04 -7.44 -19.18
CA SER A 122 22.47 -7.46 -18.80
C SER A 122 23.03 -6.12 -18.34
N SER A 123 22.34 -5.00 -18.63
CA SER A 123 22.74 -3.66 -18.19
C SER A 123 22.42 -3.38 -16.71
N LYS A 124 21.60 -4.21 -16.07
CA LYS A 124 21.24 -4.06 -14.66
C LYS A 124 22.19 -4.85 -13.75
N PRO A 125 22.56 -4.32 -12.59
CA PRO A 125 23.42 -5.05 -11.66
C PRO A 125 22.75 -6.33 -11.19
N ARG A 126 23.50 -7.43 -11.10
CA ARG A 126 23.00 -8.73 -10.64
C ARG A 126 22.43 -8.70 -9.21
N TYR A 127 22.92 -7.79 -8.38
CA TYR A 127 22.48 -7.61 -7.01
C TYR A 127 22.15 -6.16 -6.75
N ILE A 128 21.09 -5.94 -5.99
CA ILE A 128 20.67 -4.64 -5.47
C ILE A 128 20.59 -4.70 -3.95
N PHE A 129 20.83 -3.58 -3.29
CA PHE A 129 20.43 -3.41 -1.89
C PHE A 129 19.03 -2.84 -1.87
N GLY A 130 18.15 -3.39 -1.02
CA GLY A 130 16.78 -2.93 -1.00
C GLY A 130 15.88 -3.73 -0.08
N HIS A 131 14.62 -3.34 -0.08
CA HIS A 131 13.57 -4.06 0.58
C HIS A 131 12.90 -5.05 -0.38
N MET A 132 12.53 -6.20 0.17
CA MET A 132 11.62 -7.12 -0.50
C MET A 132 10.26 -7.01 0.18
N PHE A 133 9.24 -6.70 -0.60
CA PHE A 133 7.86 -6.68 -0.15
C PHE A 133 7.14 -7.91 -0.67
N GLY A 134 6.41 -8.59 0.22
CA GLY A 134 5.43 -9.59 -0.18
C GLY A 134 4.04 -8.97 -0.16
N ALA A 135 3.29 -9.12 -1.22
CA ALA A 135 1.94 -8.62 -1.37
C ALA A 135 0.96 -9.76 -1.59
N VAL A 136 -0.21 -9.67 -1.00
CA VAL A 136 -1.36 -10.54 -1.28
C VAL A 136 -2.53 -9.68 -1.68
N GLY A 137 -3.18 -10.05 -2.76
CA GLY A 137 -4.37 -9.36 -3.25
C GLY A 137 -5.48 -10.35 -3.61
N ILE A 138 -6.67 -9.83 -3.79
CA ILE A 138 -7.85 -10.56 -4.23
C ILE A 138 -8.24 -10.13 -5.64
N LEU A 139 -8.57 -11.09 -6.47
CA LEU A 139 -9.02 -10.81 -7.84
C LEU A 139 -10.45 -10.26 -7.80
N ILE A 140 -10.64 -9.06 -8.33
CA ILE A 140 -11.94 -8.41 -8.48
C ILE A 140 -12.18 -8.05 -9.93
N GLY A 141 -13.46 -7.91 -10.31
CA GLY A 141 -13.84 -7.53 -11.66
C GLY A 141 -14.94 -8.41 -12.25
N ARG A 142 -15.34 -8.06 -13.47
CA ARG A 142 -16.36 -8.76 -14.27
C ARG A 142 -15.75 -9.25 -15.60
N LYS A 143 -16.55 -9.94 -16.43
CA LYS A 143 -16.17 -10.28 -17.81
C LYS A 143 -15.74 -9.00 -18.53
N GLY A 144 -14.50 -8.92 -18.97
CA GLY A 144 -13.95 -7.77 -19.70
C GLY A 144 -12.94 -6.92 -18.94
N GLY A 145 -12.91 -6.96 -17.60
CA GLY A 145 -11.91 -6.23 -16.81
C GLY A 145 -11.72 -6.87 -15.44
N LYS A 146 -10.51 -7.32 -15.17
CA LYS A 146 -10.13 -7.88 -13.86
C LYS A 146 -8.89 -7.15 -13.38
N PHE A 147 -8.81 -6.91 -12.08
CA PHE A 147 -7.60 -6.41 -11.46
C PHE A 147 -7.44 -7.00 -10.05
N CYS A 148 -6.23 -6.94 -9.54
CA CYS A 148 -5.92 -7.41 -8.20
C CYS A 148 -6.06 -6.27 -7.20
N ALA A 149 -7.02 -6.36 -6.28
CA ALA A 149 -7.12 -5.41 -5.18
C ALA A 149 -6.20 -5.87 -4.04
N PRO A 150 -5.29 -5.01 -3.55
CA PRO A 150 -4.36 -5.38 -2.50
C PRO A 150 -5.12 -5.62 -1.19
N LEU A 151 -4.80 -6.73 -0.52
CA LEU A 151 -5.29 -7.05 0.81
C LEU A 151 -4.25 -6.75 1.88
N GLN A 152 -2.99 -7.09 1.61
CA GLN A 152 -1.90 -6.93 2.53
C GLN A 152 -0.58 -6.80 1.79
N MET A 153 0.32 -5.98 2.32
CA MET A 153 1.70 -5.88 1.89
C MET A 153 2.60 -5.70 3.11
N ASN A 154 3.65 -6.52 3.19
CA ASN A 154 4.64 -6.44 4.28
C ASN A 154 6.06 -6.51 3.73
N ILE A 155 7.00 -5.90 4.44
CA ILE A 155 8.43 -6.10 4.19
C ILE A 155 8.77 -7.54 4.59
N GLN A 156 9.38 -8.28 3.68
CA GLN A 156 9.86 -9.63 3.96
C GLN A 156 11.22 -9.58 4.63
N ASP A 157 11.25 -9.93 5.91
CA ASP A 157 12.47 -9.98 6.71
C ASP A 157 13.07 -11.39 6.85
N GLY A 158 12.79 -12.26 5.87
CA GLY A 158 13.22 -13.66 5.82
C GLY A 158 12.18 -14.62 6.43
N LEU A 159 12.59 -15.86 6.70
CA LEU A 159 11.71 -16.93 7.18
C LEU A 159 10.96 -16.59 8.49
N ARG A 160 11.50 -15.69 9.31
CA ARG A 160 10.82 -15.21 10.52
C ARG A 160 9.54 -14.43 10.22
N ALA A 161 9.49 -13.74 9.08
CA ALA A 161 8.28 -13.02 8.69
C ALA A 161 7.16 -13.96 8.21
N VAL A 162 7.49 -15.13 7.67
CA VAL A 162 6.50 -16.11 7.22
C VAL A 162 5.72 -16.69 8.38
N SER A 163 6.33 -16.87 9.54
CA SER A 163 5.64 -17.39 10.74
C SER A 163 4.57 -16.42 11.27
N SER A 164 4.76 -15.11 11.09
CA SER A 164 3.75 -14.11 11.46
C SER A 164 2.59 -14.02 10.46
N TRP A 165 2.72 -14.55 9.26
CA TRP A 165 1.66 -14.63 8.25
C TRP A 165 0.67 -15.78 8.51
N MET A 166 1.06 -16.74 9.35
CA MET A 166 0.24 -17.91 9.72
C MET A 166 -0.74 -17.64 10.86
N ALA A 167 -0.84 -16.43 11.38
CA ALA A 167 -1.91 -16.07 12.31
C ALA A 167 -3.27 -16.15 11.58
N PRO A 168 -4.20 -16.99 12.04
CA PRO A 168 -5.44 -17.26 11.32
C PRO A 168 -6.37 -16.05 11.43
N VAL A 169 -6.62 -15.41 10.34
CA VAL A 169 -7.66 -14.39 10.25
C VAL A 169 -8.54 -14.70 9.05
N PHE A 170 -9.25 -15.80 9.14
CA PHE A 170 -10.48 -15.99 8.35
C PHE A 170 -11.39 -16.97 9.10
N LEU A 171 -12.18 -16.44 10.00
CA LEU A 171 -13.49 -16.97 10.34
C LEU A 171 -14.54 -15.98 9.86
#